data_876f68b3aae627f648c56c850d9f42f5
#
_entry.id   876f68b3aae627f648c56c850d9f42f5
#
_cell.length_a   1.000
_cell.length_b   1.000
_cell.length_c   1.000
_cell.angle_alpha   90.00
_cell.angle_beta   90.00
_cell.angle_gamma   90.00
#
_symmetry.space_group_name_H-M   'P 1'
#
loop_
_entity.id
_entity.type
_entity.pdbx_description
1 polymer ?
#
loop_
_entity_poly.entity_id
_entity_poly.type
_entity_poly.pdbx_seq_one_letter_code
_entity_poly.pdbx_strand_id
1 'polypeptide(L)'
;MKLNQNIKILSNSPIINSKASEKYVPVKFIYKDSVWEGFVPIEYRRTGTFIDFDDKNKLFEHLNYVYEEMNPNKMNQWIAKQSKFWKTKPNAQVTKEFYDILEKGGWKCGKCQMPINSNPQRRIQDLKEFGYTISTNLKMYCPNCKKNTSQRMLLPIPRESIGGNGYETWSPQLRKRIVTILNCFDVYEYSKNQNCLPDHKFSEIRWDNDTKAENPDTMTDEEIKLKFQLLTNQRNQQKREVCRNCYQTGKRGVIFGIPYFYEGGPNWDKTIPRTGKAAEKGCIGCPWYDIEKWREMLIKKISESR
;
A
#
# COMPACT_ATOMS: atom_id res chain seq x y z
N MET A 1 -7.04 -25.01 -9.87
CA MET A 1 -6.32 -25.62 -8.71
C MET A 1 -7.32 -25.99 -7.62
N LYS A 2 -7.06 -27.05 -6.82
CA LYS A 2 -7.92 -27.39 -5.67
C LYS A 2 -7.36 -26.77 -4.39
N LEU A 3 -8.24 -26.33 -3.50
CA LEU A 3 -7.86 -25.91 -2.16
C LEU A 3 -7.40 -27.13 -1.34
N ASN A 4 -6.34 -26.96 -0.58
CA ASN A 4 -5.87 -28.00 0.35
C ASN A 4 -6.97 -28.33 1.36
N GLN A 5 -7.23 -29.61 1.60
CA GLN A 5 -8.30 -30.09 2.51
C GLN A 5 -8.15 -29.59 3.95
N ASN A 6 -6.95 -29.18 4.35
CA ASN A 6 -6.64 -28.64 5.66
C ASN A 6 -6.85 -27.12 5.77
N ILE A 7 -7.34 -26.47 4.72
CA ILE A 7 -7.69 -25.05 4.70
C ILE A 7 -9.21 -24.92 4.71
N LYS A 8 -9.73 -24.16 5.67
CA LYS A 8 -11.14 -23.78 5.73
C LYS A 8 -11.27 -22.27 5.56
N ILE A 9 -12.01 -21.84 4.55
CA ILE A 9 -12.42 -20.44 4.37
C ILE A 9 -13.61 -20.20 5.30
N LEU A 10 -13.52 -19.18 6.17
CA LEU A 10 -14.50 -18.94 7.24
C LEU A 10 -15.55 -17.89 6.88
N SER A 11 -15.51 -17.34 5.68
CA SER A 11 -16.47 -16.31 5.23
C SER A 11 -16.73 -16.42 3.73
N ASN A 12 -17.94 -16.09 3.32
CA ASN A 12 -18.35 -16.03 1.91
C ASN A 12 -17.99 -14.70 1.23
N SER A 13 -17.38 -13.78 1.97
CA SER A 13 -16.93 -12.47 1.45
C SER A 13 -15.63 -12.03 2.15
N PRO A 14 -14.80 -11.23 1.48
CA PRO A 14 -13.58 -10.72 2.09
C PRO A 14 -13.88 -9.67 3.16
N ILE A 15 -13.00 -9.57 4.16
CA ILE A 15 -12.98 -8.47 5.12
C ILE A 15 -12.26 -7.29 4.46
N ILE A 16 -12.91 -6.12 4.44
CA ILE A 16 -12.40 -4.92 3.79
C ILE A 16 -11.92 -3.91 4.83
N ASN A 17 -10.65 -3.54 4.74
CA ASN A 17 -10.05 -2.41 5.45
C ASN A 17 -9.84 -1.25 4.47
N SER A 18 -10.89 -0.48 4.20
CA SER A 18 -10.88 0.59 3.19
C SER A 18 -9.83 1.68 3.48
N LYS A 19 -9.58 2.01 4.75
CA LYS A 19 -8.58 3.03 5.13
C LYS A 19 -7.14 2.62 4.80
N ALA A 20 -6.86 1.33 4.79
CA ALA A 20 -5.55 0.80 4.43
C ALA A 20 -5.45 0.32 2.98
N SER A 21 -6.56 0.22 2.25
CA SER A 21 -6.68 -0.44 0.95
C SER A 21 -6.19 -1.90 1.05
N GLU A 22 -6.73 -2.61 2.01
CA GLU A 22 -6.40 -4.01 2.27
C GLU A 22 -7.68 -4.84 2.32
N LYS A 23 -7.63 -6.04 1.77
CA LYS A 23 -8.68 -7.05 1.87
C LYS A 23 -8.11 -8.35 2.36
N TYR A 24 -8.88 -9.05 3.15
CA TYR A 24 -8.46 -10.28 3.81
C TYR A 24 -9.50 -11.38 3.64
N VAL A 25 -9.03 -12.62 3.58
CA VAL A 25 -9.87 -13.81 3.69
C VAL A 25 -9.68 -14.39 5.09
N PRO A 26 -10.72 -14.52 5.90
CA PRO A 26 -10.68 -15.27 7.14
C PRO A 26 -10.52 -16.74 6.83
N VAL A 27 -9.50 -17.38 7.39
CA VAL A 27 -9.20 -18.79 7.17
C VAL A 27 -8.80 -19.50 8.44
N LYS A 28 -8.97 -20.83 8.43
CA LYS A 28 -8.44 -21.75 9.42
C LYS A 28 -7.52 -22.73 8.72
N PHE A 29 -6.28 -22.82 9.17
CA PHE A 29 -5.28 -23.77 8.73
C PHE A 29 -5.15 -24.87 9.79
N ILE A 30 -5.22 -26.11 9.37
CA ILE A 30 -5.14 -27.29 10.25
C ILE A 30 -3.83 -28.00 9.91
N TYR A 31 -2.91 -28.05 10.87
CA TYR A 31 -1.69 -28.81 10.80
C TYR A 31 -1.83 -30.03 11.73
N LYS A 32 -0.89 -30.98 11.64
CA LYS A 32 -0.95 -32.21 12.41
C LYS A 32 -1.15 -31.97 13.93
N ASP A 33 -0.37 -31.04 14.48
CA ASP A 33 -0.29 -30.78 15.94
C ASP A 33 -0.74 -29.36 16.32
N SER A 34 -1.27 -28.60 15.38
CA SER A 34 -1.67 -27.20 15.64
C SER A 34 -2.74 -26.71 14.68
N VAL A 35 -3.43 -25.67 15.14
CA VAL A 35 -4.44 -24.98 14.35
C VAL A 35 -4.12 -23.50 14.38
N TRP A 36 -4.10 -22.86 13.20
CA TRP A 36 -4.00 -21.41 13.07
C TRP A 36 -5.29 -20.86 12.49
N GLU A 37 -5.78 -19.77 13.07
CA GLU A 37 -6.96 -19.06 12.57
C GLU A 37 -6.67 -17.58 12.49
N GLY A 38 -6.93 -16.98 11.33
CA GLY A 38 -6.61 -15.59 11.10
C GLY A 38 -7.04 -15.10 9.72
N PHE A 39 -6.46 -13.97 9.33
CA PHE A 39 -6.79 -13.28 8.09
C PHE A 39 -5.62 -13.32 7.13
N VAL A 40 -5.80 -13.92 5.95
CA VAL A 40 -4.82 -13.91 4.87
C VAL A 40 -5.12 -12.74 3.94
N PRO A 41 -4.15 -11.83 3.68
CA PRO A 41 -4.35 -10.73 2.74
C PRO A 41 -4.51 -11.24 1.30
N ILE A 42 -5.52 -10.72 0.59
CA ILE A 42 -5.74 -10.93 -0.86
C ILE A 42 -5.60 -9.62 -1.63
N GLU A 43 -5.69 -8.49 -0.95
CA GLU A 43 -5.26 -7.18 -1.42
C GLU A 43 -4.44 -6.55 -0.31
N TYR A 44 -3.18 -6.25 -0.61
CA TYR A 44 -2.26 -5.70 0.38
C TYR A 44 -1.55 -4.50 -0.20
N ARG A 45 -1.74 -3.37 0.46
CA ARG A 45 -1.32 -2.07 -0.05
C ARG A 45 0.16 -2.03 -0.44
N ARG A 46 0.46 -1.56 -1.67
CA ARG A 46 1.80 -1.32 -2.22
C ARG A 46 2.67 -2.55 -2.41
N THR A 47 2.06 -3.69 -2.56
CA THR A 47 2.79 -4.95 -2.72
C THR A 47 2.55 -5.60 -4.09
N GLY A 48 1.62 -5.04 -4.87
CA GLY A 48 1.14 -5.71 -6.08
C GLY A 48 0.24 -6.91 -5.79
N THR A 49 0.06 -7.29 -4.53
CA THR A 49 -0.84 -8.38 -4.16
C THR A 49 -2.28 -7.92 -4.37
N PHE A 50 -2.90 -8.45 -5.41
CA PHE A 50 -4.30 -8.24 -5.73
C PHE A 50 -4.89 -9.53 -6.28
N ILE A 51 -5.72 -10.19 -5.49
CA ILE A 51 -6.38 -11.44 -5.84
C ILE A 51 -7.88 -11.21 -5.71
N ASP A 52 -8.60 -11.42 -6.80
CA ASP A 52 -10.06 -11.36 -6.77
C ASP A 52 -10.58 -12.54 -5.94
N PHE A 53 -11.44 -12.23 -4.97
CA PHE A 53 -12.05 -13.25 -4.12
C PHE A 53 -12.92 -14.25 -4.93
N ASP A 54 -13.46 -13.79 -6.05
CA ASP A 54 -14.31 -14.61 -6.94
C ASP A 54 -13.49 -15.44 -7.92
N ASP A 55 -12.24 -15.10 -8.20
CA ASP A 55 -11.29 -15.94 -8.93
C ASP A 55 -10.79 -17.08 -8.01
N LYS A 56 -11.59 -18.16 -7.94
CA LYS A 56 -11.30 -19.28 -7.03
C LYS A 56 -9.96 -19.98 -7.35
N ASN A 57 -9.51 -19.98 -8.59
CA ASN A 57 -8.23 -20.62 -8.95
C ASN A 57 -7.05 -19.85 -8.33
N LYS A 58 -7.00 -18.55 -8.52
CA LYS A 58 -5.93 -17.69 -7.95
C LYS A 58 -6.03 -17.61 -6.42
N LEU A 59 -7.26 -17.54 -5.89
CA LEU A 59 -7.48 -17.55 -4.45
C LEU A 59 -6.95 -18.82 -3.81
N PHE A 60 -7.26 -20.00 -4.37
CA PHE A 60 -6.82 -21.28 -3.82
C PHE A 60 -5.30 -21.45 -3.95
N GLU A 61 -4.71 -21.03 -5.08
CA GLU A 61 -3.26 -21.00 -5.24
C GLU A 61 -2.58 -20.19 -4.14
N HIS A 62 -3.06 -18.99 -3.91
CA HIS A 62 -2.54 -18.10 -2.88
C HIS A 62 -2.71 -18.65 -1.45
N LEU A 63 -3.89 -19.17 -1.11
CA LEU A 63 -4.12 -19.75 0.21
C LEU A 63 -3.29 -21.02 0.44
N ASN A 64 -3.11 -21.86 -0.57
CA ASN A 64 -2.22 -23.01 -0.51
C ASN A 64 -0.77 -22.58 -0.27
N TYR A 65 -0.29 -21.55 -1.00
CA TYR A 65 1.04 -20.97 -0.79
C TYR A 65 1.23 -20.49 0.66
N VAL A 66 0.29 -19.68 1.17
CA VAL A 66 0.38 -19.17 2.55
C VAL A 66 0.34 -20.29 3.58
N TYR A 67 -0.51 -21.31 3.36
CA TYR A 67 -0.59 -22.50 4.22
C TYR A 67 0.77 -23.22 4.30
N GLU A 68 1.42 -23.45 3.16
CA GLU A 68 2.73 -24.10 3.10
C GLU A 68 3.85 -23.26 3.77
N GLU A 69 3.83 -21.94 3.57
CA GLU A 69 4.84 -21.08 4.18
C GLU A 69 4.65 -20.92 5.70
N MET A 70 3.41 -20.99 6.19
CA MET A 70 3.08 -20.94 7.62
C MET A 70 3.21 -22.30 8.33
N ASN A 71 3.68 -23.33 7.65
CA ASN A 71 3.86 -24.65 8.25
C ASN A 71 4.73 -24.57 9.51
N PRO A 72 4.29 -25.10 10.67
CA PRO A 72 5.06 -25.07 11.93
C PRO A 72 6.50 -25.57 11.79
N ASN A 73 6.75 -26.53 10.91
CA ASN A 73 8.10 -27.06 10.67
C ASN A 73 9.05 -26.00 10.08
N LYS A 74 8.54 -24.93 9.46
CA LYS A 74 9.35 -23.83 8.92
C LYS A 74 9.62 -22.74 9.97
N MET A 75 8.96 -22.76 11.12
CA MET A 75 8.98 -21.65 12.11
C MET A 75 10.40 -21.35 12.60
N ASN A 76 11.18 -22.36 12.96
CA ASN A 76 12.55 -22.15 13.45
C ASN A 76 13.44 -21.49 12.38
N GLN A 77 13.29 -21.91 11.13
CA GLN A 77 14.02 -21.32 10.01
C GLN A 77 13.58 -19.87 9.76
N TRP A 78 12.27 -19.61 9.87
CA TRP A 78 11.73 -18.26 9.73
C TRP A 78 12.29 -17.35 10.82
N ILE A 79 12.24 -17.74 12.11
CA ILE A 79 12.80 -17.00 13.25
C ILE A 79 14.28 -16.68 13.04
N ALA A 80 15.08 -17.66 12.61
CA ALA A 80 16.51 -17.47 12.36
C ALA A 80 16.76 -16.41 11.26
N LYS A 81 15.96 -16.42 10.20
CA LYS A 81 16.03 -15.39 9.14
C LYS A 81 15.68 -13.99 9.67
N GLN A 82 14.65 -13.88 10.54
CA GLN A 82 14.28 -12.60 11.14
C GLN A 82 15.37 -12.07 12.06
N SER A 83 15.95 -12.93 12.88
CA SER A 83 17.09 -12.57 13.77
C SER A 83 18.27 -12.00 13.00
N LYS A 84 18.59 -12.56 11.83
CA LYS A 84 19.64 -12.04 10.94
C LYS A 84 19.23 -10.67 10.37
N PHE A 85 17.99 -10.52 9.93
CA PHE A 85 17.48 -9.25 9.39
C PHE A 85 17.55 -8.12 10.43
N TRP A 86 17.11 -8.35 11.65
CA TRP A 86 17.10 -7.31 12.69
C TRP A 86 18.50 -6.82 13.07
N LYS A 87 19.54 -7.67 12.93
CA LYS A 87 20.93 -7.23 13.08
C LYS A 87 21.34 -6.17 12.05
N THR A 88 20.71 -6.14 10.89
CA THR A 88 20.94 -5.12 9.85
C THR A 88 20.20 -3.79 10.08
N LYS A 89 19.38 -3.72 11.14
CA LYS A 89 18.52 -2.56 11.46
C LYS A 89 18.79 -2.00 12.87
N PRO A 90 20.04 -1.66 13.23
CA PRO A 90 20.38 -1.25 14.61
C PRO A 90 19.63 0.02 15.06
N ASN A 91 19.30 0.92 14.13
CA ASN A 91 18.62 2.18 14.42
C ASN A 91 17.08 2.07 14.47
N ALA A 92 16.52 0.86 14.27
CA ALA A 92 15.07 0.65 14.25
C ALA A 92 14.54 0.02 15.56
N GLN A 93 15.17 0.30 16.71
CA GLN A 93 14.87 -0.32 17.99
C GLN A 93 13.40 -0.18 18.39
N VAL A 94 12.82 1.01 18.27
CA VAL A 94 11.41 1.26 18.59
C VAL A 94 10.46 0.42 17.73
N THR A 95 10.79 0.24 16.45
CA THR A 95 10.00 -0.60 15.55
C THR A 95 10.18 -2.09 15.89
N LYS A 96 11.40 -2.47 16.34
CA LYS A 96 11.69 -3.84 16.78
C LYS A 96 10.85 -4.25 17.98
N GLU A 97 10.62 -3.39 18.93
CA GLU A 97 9.75 -3.66 20.10
C GLU A 97 8.33 -4.08 19.67
N PHE A 98 7.79 -3.46 18.62
CA PHE A 98 6.50 -3.85 18.04
C PHE A 98 6.58 -5.23 17.37
N TYR A 99 7.68 -5.50 16.66
CA TYR A 99 7.93 -6.80 16.07
C TYR A 99 7.99 -7.91 17.14
N ASP A 100 8.75 -7.70 18.23
CA ASP A 100 8.96 -8.68 19.30
C ASP A 100 7.64 -9.09 20.01
N ILE A 101 6.64 -8.21 19.98
CA ILE A 101 5.30 -8.54 20.48
C ILE A 101 4.51 -9.34 19.44
N LEU A 102 4.58 -8.94 18.18
CA LEU A 102 3.84 -9.59 17.10
C LEU A 102 4.40 -10.98 16.75
N GLU A 103 5.72 -11.16 16.87
CA GLU A 103 6.40 -12.44 16.63
C GLU A 103 5.90 -13.57 17.55
N LYS A 104 5.40 -13.22 18.74
CA LYS A 104 4.79 -14.18 19.69
C LYS A 104 3.49 -14.81 19.18
N GLY A 105 3.05 -14.45 17.97
CA GLY A 105 1.88 -14.96 17.31
C GLY A 105 0.55 -14.52 17.92
N GLY A 106 -0.54 -14.87 17.24
CA GLY A 106 -1.91 -14.52 17.61
C GLY A 106 -2.25 -13.02 17.46
N TRP A 107 -3.52 -12.71 17.67
CA TRP A 107 -4.01 -11.34 17.63
C TRP A 107 -3.49 -10.52 18.80
N LYS A 108 -2.92 -9.37 18.55
CA LYS A 108 -2.41 -8.42 19.54
C LYS A 108 -3.23 -7.16 19.54
N CYS A 109 -3.79 -6.82 20.70
CA CYS A 109 -4.56 -5.60 20.89
C CYS A 109 -3.67 -4.35 20.73
N GLY A 110 -4.03 -3.48 19.80
CA GLY A 110 -3.31 -2.23 19.57
C GLY A 110 -3.32 -1.24 20.73
N LYS A 111 -4.19 -1.46 21.75
CA LYS A 111 -4.34 -0.57 22.90
C LYS A 111 -3.60 -1.05 24.15
N CYS A 112 -3.63 -2.34 24.46
CA CYS A 112 -3.11 -2.85 25.73
C CYS A 112 -1.97 -3.84 25.59
N GLN A 113 -1.62 -4.28 24.38
CA GLN A 113 -0.58 -5.27 24.15
C GLN A 113 0.58 -4.77 23.28
N MET A 114 0.43 -3.58 22.68
CA MET A 114 1.51 -2.94 21.93
C MET A 114 2.31 -1.99 22.82
N PRO A 115 3.57 -1.70 22.48
CA PRO A 115 4.37 -0.74 23.21
C PRO A 115 3.72 0.64 23.21
N ILE A 116 3.90 1.37 24.32
CA ILE A 116 3.44 2.76 24.41
C ILE A 116 4.28 3.61 23.45
N ASN A 117 3.60 4.27 22.51
CA ASN A 117 4.26 5.10 21.50
C ASN A 117 3.32 6.22 21.05
N SER A 118 3.85 7.41 20.76
CA SER A 118 3.06 8.56 20.27
C SER A 118 2.46 8.29 18.88
N ASN A 119 3.09 7.44 18.07
CA ASN A 119 2.62 7.09 16.73
C ASN A 119 2.75 5.57 16.46
N PRO A 120 1.93 4.72 17.12
CA PRO A 120 2.01 3.28 16.94
C PRO A 120 1.68 2.83 15.53
N GLN A 121 0.85 3.59 14.79
CA GLN A 121 0.51 3.28 13.40
C GLN A 121 1.74 3.39 12.48
N ARG A 122 2.62 4.34 12.74
CA ARG A 122 3.88 4.47 11.99
C ARG A 122 4.77 3.25 12.22
N ARG A 123 4.84 2.73 13.45
CA ARG A 123 5.66 1.53 13.73
C ARG A 123 5.13 0.29 13.01
N ILE A 124 3.81 0.11 12.95
CA ILE A 124 3.20 -0.97 12.15
C ILE A 124 3.48 -0.76 10.65
N GLN A 125 3.44 0.49 10.20
CA GLN A 125 3.77 0.80 8.80
C GLN A 125 5.24 0.50 8.50
N ASP A 126 6.18 0.85 9.39
CA ASP A 126 7.59 0.52 9.25
C ASP A 126 7.82 -1.00 9.11
N LEU A 127 7.11 -1.82 9.90
CA LEU A 127 7.18 -3.27 9.78
C LEU A 127 6.70 -3.76 8.40
N LYS A 128 5.60 -3.20 7.91
CA LYS A 128 5.12 -3.50 6.55
C LYS A 128 6.13 -3.07 5.48
N GLU A 129 6.80 -1.93 5.68
CA GLU A 129 7.89 -1.44 4.83
C GLU A 129 9.15 -2.32 4.90
N PHE A 130 9.35 -3.02 6.01
CA PHE A 130 10.39 -4.05 6.13
C PHE A 130 9.98 -5.40 5.52
N GLY A 131 8.85 -5.46 4.83
CA GLY A 131 8.37 -6.63 4.11
C GLY A 131 7.55 -7.61 4.96
N TYR A 132 7.22 -7.27 6.21
CA TYR A 132 6.39 -8.12 7.05
C TYR A 132 4.91 -8.06 6.65
N THR A 133 4.27 -9.22 6.62
CA THR A 133 2.83 -9.32 6.39
C THR A 133 2.08 -9.27 7.71
N ILE A 134 1.32 -8.19 7.93
CA ILE A 134 0.57 -7.94 9.17
C ILE A 134 -0.90 -7.79 8.84
N SER A 135 -1.70 -8.73 9.29
CA SER A 135 -3.16 -8.66 9.20
C SER A 135 -3.73 -7.72 10.25
N THR A 136 -4.78 -7.01 9.89
CA THR A 136 -5.46 -6.06 10.76
C THR A 136 -6.95 -6.38 10.86
N ASN A 137 -7.46 -6.54 12.08
CA ASN A 137 -8.87 -6.51 12.38
C ASN A 137 -9.20 -5.22 13.13
N LEU A 138 -10.09 -4.39 12.56
CA LEU A 138 -10.41 -3.06 13.12
C LEU A 138 -11.35 -3.10 14.31
N LYS A 139 -12.13 -4.17 14.48
CA LYS A 139 -13.19 -4.29 15.49
C LYS A 139 -13.22 -5.70 16.09
N MET A 140 -12.16 -6.08 16.79
CA MET A 140 -12.11 -7.35 17.54
C MET A 140 -12.23 -7.08 19.04
N TYR A 141 -13.05 -7.88 19.73
CA TYR A 141 -13.19 -7.77 21.17
C TYR A 141 -11.88 -8.09 21.87
N CYS A 142 -11.45 -7.20 22.76
CA CYS A 142 -10.29 -7.39 23.60
C CYS A 142 -10.73 -7.64 25.05
N PRO A 143 -10.48 -8.82 25.63
CA PRO A 143 -10.89 -9.12 27.01
C PRO A 143 -10.28 -8.16 28.04
N ASN A 144 -9.01 -7.78 27.85
CA ASN A 144 -8.32 -6.86 28.77
C ASN A 144 -8.88 -5.44 28.72
N CYS A 145 -9.25 -4.96 27.53
CA CYS A 145 -9.81 -3.63 27.35
C CYS A 145 -11.35 -3.61 27.57
N LYS A 146 -12.00 -4.77 27.64
CA LYS A 146 -13.45 -4.98 27.74
C LYS A 146 -14.24 -4.25 26.64
N LYS A 147 -13.67 -4.13 25.44
CA LYS A 147 -14.28 -3.46 24.28
C LYS A 147 -13.64 -3.89 22.96
N ASN A 148 -14.32 -3.56 21.88
CA ASN A 148 -13.76 -3.74 20.56
C ASN A 148 -12.59 -2.78 20.33
N THR A 149 -11.49 -3.34 19.84
CA THR A 149 -10.24 -2.61 19.53
C THR A 149 -9.69 -3.05 18.18
N SER A 150 -8.83 -2.24 17.61
CA SER A 150 -8.01 -2.67 16.48
C SER A 150 -6.94 -3.65 16.96
N GLN A 151 -6.89 -4.82 16.34
CA GLN A 151 -5.90 -5.86 16.63
C GLN A 151 -5.09 -6.21 15.39
N ARG A 152 -3.90 -6.71 15.62
CA ARG A 152 -2.93 -7.06 14.57
C ARG A 152 -2.35 -8.42 14.81
N MET A 153 -2.02 -9.10 13.71
CA MET A 153 -1.38 -10.41 13.73
C MET A 153 -0.32 -10.47 12.64
N LEU A 154 0.89 -10.85 13.01
CA LEU A 154 1.97 -11.13 12.09
C LEU A 154 1.79 -12.52 11.49
N LEU A 155 1.88 -12.63 10.17
CA LEU A 155 1.94 -13.91 9.49
C LEU A 155 3.41 -14.31 9.35
N PRO A 156 3.82 -15.48 9.87
CA PRO A 156 5.20 -15.96 9.80
C PRO A 156 5.53 -16.56 8.41
N ILE A 157 5.35 -15.75 7.38
CA ILE A 157 5.72 -16.07 5.99
C ILE A 157 6.99 -15.31 5.59
N PRO A 158 7.68 -15.70 4.50
CA PRO A 158 8.85 -14.95 4.03
C PRO A 158 8.54 -13.48 3.87
N ARG A 159 9.48 -12.61 4.28
CA ARG A 159 9.34 -11.18 4.06
C ARG A 159 9.21 -10.90 2.57
N GLU A 160 8.46 -9.89 2.23
CA GLU A 160 8.23 -9.45 0.83
C GLU A 160 7.39 -10.41 -0.04
N SER A 161 6.94 -11.55 0.51
CA SER A 161 6.06 -12.47 -0.25
C SER A 161 4.65 -11.88 -0.47
N ILE A 162 4.10 -11.24 0.55
CA ILE A 162 2.85 -10.46 0.48
C ILE A 162 3.13 -9.04 0.96
N GLY A 163 3.87 -8.90 2.07
CA GLY A 163 4.36 -7.63 2.56
C GLY A 163 5.33 -7.03 1.57
N GLY A 164 5.10 -5.80 1.17
CA GLY A 164 5.91 -5.08 0.20
C GLY A 164 6.80 -4.03 0.82
N ASN A 165 7.78 -3.69 0.05
CA ASN A 165 8.71 -2.62 0.33
C ASN A 165 8.01 -1.26 0.38
N GLY A 166 7.48 -0.75 1.38
CA GLY A 166 6.97 0.58 1.69
C GLY A 166 6.91 1.65 0.57
N TYR A 167 6.81 2.89 0.95
CA TYR A 167 6.99 4.01 0.04
C TYR A 167 8.41 4.01 -0.53
N GLU A 168 8.56 4.49 -1.76
CA GLU A 168 9.86 4.87 -2.25
C GLU A 168 10.46 5.90 -1.29
N THR A 169 11.65 5.61 -0.76
CA THR A 169 12.40 6.54 0.10
C THR A 169 13.47 7.17 -0.74
N TRP A 170 13.34 8.44 -1.00
CA TRP A 170 14.34 9.19 -1.77
C TRP A 170 15.49 9.63 -0.87
N SER A 171 16.68 9.59 -1.43
CA SER A 171 17.84 10.22 -0.78
C SER A 171 17.58 11.73 -0.61
N PRO A 172 18.14 12.39 0.41
CA PRO A 172 18.04 13.84 0.55
C PRO A 172 18.55 14.60 -0.70
N GLN A 173 19.55 14.03 -1.38
CA GLN A 173 20.12 14.59 -2.60
C GLN A 173 19.13 14.51 -3.77
N LEU A 174 18.52 13.34 -3.99
CA LEU A 174 17.50 13.17 -5.02
C LEU A 174 16.30 14.09 -4.78
N ARG A 175 15.82 14.17 -3.54
CA ARG A 175 14.73 15.08 -3.19
C ARG A 175 15.08 16.53 -3.53
N LYS A 176 16.28 16.98 -3.17
CA LYS A 176 16.76 18.34 -3.49
C LYS A 176 16.84 18.55 -5.00
N ARG A 177 17.35 17.55 -5.74
CA ARG A 177 17.44 17.58 -7.20
C ARG A 177 16.06 17.74 -7.84
N ILE A 178 15.07 16.92 -7.46
CA ILE A 178 13.70 17.01 -7.98
C ILE A 178 13.09 18.40 -7.71
N VAL A 179 13.21 18.90 -6.48
CA VAL A 179 12.68 20.22 -6.12
C VAL A 179 13.33 21.33 -6.93
N THR A 180 14.65 21.25 -7.18
CA THR A 180 15.39 22.23 -8.01
C THR A 180 14.96 22.19 -9.47
N ILE A 181 14.88 20.99 -10.07
CA ILE A 181 14.46 20.79 -11.49
C ILE A 181 13.04 21.32 -11.73
N LEU A 182 12.15 21.10 -10.75
CA LEU A 182 10.75 21.56 -10.80
C LEU A 182 10.59 22.98 -10.21
N ASN A 183 11.67 23.76 -10.07
CA ASN A 183 11.69 25.18 -9.73
C ASN A 183 10.96 25.54 -8.41
N CYS A 184 10.86 24.64 -7.44
CA CYS A 184 10.08 24.83 -6.22
C CYS A 184 8.62 25.26 -6.50
N PHE A 185 8.03 24.82 -7.61
CA PHE A 185 6.71 25.28 -8.05
C PHE A 185 5.62 24.28 -7.66
N ASP A 186 4.72 24.71 -6.76
CA ASP A 186 3.53 23.93 -6.40
C ASP A 186 2.49 24.01 -7.55
N VAL A 187 2.31 22.89 -8.23
CA VAL A 187 1.41 22.82 -9.38
C VAL A 187 -0.08 22.91 -8.99
N TYR A 188 -0.46 22.62 -7.75
CA TYR A 188 -1.84 22.78 -7.27
C TYR A 188 -2.15 24.21 -6.88
N GLU A 189 -1.32 24.83 -6.04
CA GLU A 189 -1.47 26.23 -5.60
C GLU A 189 -1.05 27.22 -6.70
N TYR A 190 -0.38 26.75 -7.76
CA TYR A 190 0.15 27.55 -8.86
C TYR A 190 1.08 28.68 -8.40
N SER A 191 1.99 28.35 -7.51
CA SER A 191 2.91 29.31 -6.89
C SER A 191 4.24 28.68 -6.49
N LYS A 192 5.29 29.50 -6.37
CA LYS A 192 6.57 29.05 -5.81
C LYS A 192 6.45 28.81 -4.30
N ASN A 193 6.91 27.64 -3.84
CA ASN A 193 6.87 27.26 -2.45
C ASN A 193 8.08 26.37 -2.09
N GLN A 194 8.94 26.87 -1.21
CA GLN A 194 10.15 26.16 -0.75
C GLN A 194 9.84 24.89 0.06
N ASN A 195 8.62 24.77 0.61
CA ASN A 195 8.18 23.66 1.45
C ASN A 195 7.44 22.56 0.66
N CYS A 196 7.49 22.60 -0.67
CA CYS A 196 6.91 21.57 -1.50
C CYS A 196 7.63 20.23 -1.36
N LEU A 197 6.88 19.19 -1.57
CA LEU A 197 7.35 17.81 -1.57
C LEU A 197 7.23 17.23 -2.98
N PRO A 198 8.22 16.46 -3.43
CA PRO A 198 8.05 15.62 -4.60
C PRO A 198 6.85 14.69 -4.45
N ASP A 199 6.10 14.55 -5.53
CA ASP A 199 4.97 13.65 -5.64
C ASP A 199 5.01 12.97 -7.01
N HIS A 200 4.84 11.65 -7.04
CA HIS A 200 4.77 10.92 -8.30
C HIS A 200 3.46 11.24 -9.03
N LYS A 201 3.53 11.63 -10.30
CA LYS A 201 2.35 11.79 -11.13
C LYS A 201 1.54 10.49 -11.15
N PHE A 202 2.18 9.37 -11.43
CA PHE A 202 1.59 8.03 -11.30
C PHE A 202 1.59 7.58 -9.84
N SER A 203 0.41 7.46 -9.24
CA SER A 203 0.27 7.20 -7.81
C SER A 203 0.75 5.81 -7.40
N GLU A 204 1.60 5.75 -6.36
CA GLU A 204 2.19 4.53 -5.79
C GLU A 204 1.17 3.45 -5.37
N ILE A 205 -0.10 3.82 -5.13
CA ILE A 205 -1.13 2.83 -4.80
C ILE A 205 -1.37 1.84 -5.95
N ARG A 206 -0.95 2.19 -7.16
CA ARG A 206 -1.09 1.37 -8.36
C ARG A 206 0.18 0.64 -8.77
N TRP A 207 1.26 0.82 -8.01
CA TRP A 207 2.53 0.19 -8.33
C TRP A 207 2.55 -1.28 -7.95
N ASP A 208 3.24 -2.07 -8.75
CA ASP A 208 3.72 -3.41 -8.46
C ASP A 208 5.25 -3.40 -8.29
N ASN A 209 5.84 -4.57 -8.13
CA ASN A 209 7.29 -4.71 -7.95
C ASN A 209 8.07 -4.20 -9.16
N ASP A 210 7.57 -4.43 -10.38
CA ASP A 210 8.26 -4.03 -11.62
C ASP A 210 8.19 -2.51 -11.80
N THR A 211 7.07 -1.89 -11.46
CA THR A 211 6.94 -0.42 -11.48
C THR A 211 7.88 0.24 -10.50
N LYS A 212 8.15 -0.41 -9.37
CA LYS A 212 9.02 0.09 -8.30
C LYS A 212 10.50 -0.11 -8.56
N ALA A 213 10.88 -1.03 -9.44
CA ALA A 213 12.28 -1.36 -9.73
C ALA A 213 13.05 -0.22 -10.43
N GLU A 214 12.37 0.83 -10.89
CA GLU A 214 13.04 2.00 -11.46
C GLU A 214 13.81 2.76 -10.38
N ASN A 215 15.10 3.01 -10.62
CA ASN A 215 15.94 3.77 -9.69
C ASN A 215 15.85 5.28 -10.00
N PRO A 216 15.20 6.08 -9.15
CA PRO A 216 15.05 7.52 -9.42
C PRO A 216 16.37 8.29 -9.33
N ASP A 217 17.40 7.77 -8.66
CA ASP A 217 18.72 8.43 -8.58
C ASP A 217 19.43 8.50 -9.95
N THR A 218 19.07 7.61 -10.88
CA THR A 218 19.63 7.56 -12.24
C THR A 218 18.80 8.24 -13.31
N MET A 219 17.62 8.78 -12.96
CA MET A 219 16.73 9.46 -13.89
C MET A 219 17.35 10.73 -14.46
N THR A 220 17.11 11.01 -15.74
CA THR A 220 17.42 12.29 -16.37
C THR A 220 16.52 13.40 -15.84
N ASP A 221 16.85 14.65 -16.14
CA ASP A 221 16.01 15.81 -15.73
C ASP A 221 14.66 15.80 -16.45
N GLU A 222 14.62 15.31 -17.68
CA GLU A 222 13.40 15.12 -18.49
C GLU A 222 12.51 14.04 -17.87
N GLU A 223 13.08 12.91 -17.46
CA GLU A 223 12.32 11.85 -16.78
C GLU A 223 11.76 12.32 -15.44
N ILE A 224 12.51 13.16 -14.70
CA ILE A 224 12.02 13.76 -13.47
C ILE A 224 10.81 14.66 -13.75
N LYS A 225 10.85 15.52 -14.77
CA LYS A 225 9.72 16.37 -15.17
C LYS A 225 8.51 15.56 -15.62
N LEU A 226 8.73 14.43 -16.29
CA LEU A 226 7.64 13.55 -16.74
C LEU A 226 6.98 12.80 -15.58
N LYS A 227 7.77 12.36 -14.58
CA LYS A 227 7.30 11.45 -13.53
C LYS A 227 6.88 12.14 -12.24
N PHE A 228 7.39 13.34 -12.00
CA PHE A 228 7.18 14.06 -10.74
C PHE A 228 6.45 15.39 -10.93
N GLN A 229 5.83 15.83 -9.87
CA GLN A 229 5.30 17.17 -9.66
C GLN A 229 5.55 17.57 -8.21
N LEU A 230 5.43 18.86 -7.89
CA LEU A 230 5.58 19.35 -6.52
C LEU A 230 4.23 19.75 -5.93
N LEU A 231 3.98 19.30 -4.71
CA LEU A 231 2.78 19.60 -3.94
C LEU A 231 3.15 19.96 -2.51
N THR A 232 2.37 20.82 -1.85
CA THR A 232 2.43 20.94 -0.39
C THR A 232 2.11 19.59 0.25
N ASN A 233 2.53 19.40 1.52
CA ASN A 233 2.21 18.18 2.26
C ASN A 233 0.69 17.91 2.32
N GLN A 234 -0.11 18.98 2.49
CA GLN A 234 -1.56 18.88 2.53
C GLN A 234 -2.13 18.36 1.20
N ARG A 235 -1.67 18.91 0.06
CA ARG A 235 -2.14 18.51 -1.27
C ARG A 235 -1.66 17.11 -1.65
N ASN A 236 -0.45 16.74 -1.25
CA ASN A 236 0.04 15.37 -1.40
C ASN A 236 -0.84 14.37 -0.63
N GLN A 237 -1.24 14.67 0.60
CA GLN A 237 -2.17 13.85 1.36
C GLN A 237 -3.55 13.77 0.68
N GLN A 238 -4.08 14.92 0.20
CA GLN A 238 -5.34 14.96 -0.54
C GLN A 238 -5.29 14.08 -1.79
N LYS A 239 -4.23 14.19 -2.61
CA LYS A 239 -4.03 13.33 -3.78
C LYS A 239 -4.04 11.85 -3.40
N ARG A 240 -3.36 11.47 -2.32
CA ARG A 240 -3.35 10.08 -1.83
C ARG A 240 -4.75 9.56 -1.50
N GLU A 241 -5.59 10.38 -0.86
CA GLU A 241 -6.99 10.02 -0.56
C GLU A 241 -7.81 9.87 -1.85
N VAL A 242 -7.69 10.82 -2.77
CA VAL A 242 -8.40 10.80 -4.06
C VAL A 242 -7.99 9.59 -4.90
N CYS A 243 -6.69 9.31 -5.00
CA CYS A 243 -6.18 8.15 -5.74
C CYS A 243 -6.60 6.83 -5.08
N ARG A 244 -6.66 6.78 -3.74
CA ARG A 244 -7.18 5.61 -3.01
C ARG A 244 -8.65 5.38 -3.32
N ASN A 245 -9.46 6.43 -3.27
CA ASN A 245 -10.87 6.32 -3.61
C ASN A 245 -11.07 5.86 -5.07
N CYS A 246 -10.29 6.42 -6.00
CA CYS A 246 -10.31 5.98 -7.40
C CYS A 246 -9.90 4.49 -7.54
N TYR A 247 -8.87 4.07 -6.83
CA TYR A 247 -8.43 2.67 -6.83
C TYR A 247 -9.52 1.73 -6.33
N GLN A 248 -10.24 2.12 -5.28
CA GLN A 248 -11.29 1.29 -4.65
C GLN A 248 -12.58 1.27 -5.45
N THR A 249 -13.01 2.43 -5.98
CA THR A 249 -14.35 2.61 -6.57
C THR A 249 -14.35 2.64 -8.10
N GLY A 250 -13.19 2.85 -8.70
CA GLY A 250 -13.07 3.14 -10.14
C GLY A 250 -13.50 4.57 -10.53
N LYS A 251 -13.89 5.42 -9.58
CA LYS A 251 -14.26 6.82 -9.88
C LYS A 251 -13.02 7.70 -9.83
N ARG A 252 -12.67 8.32 -10.96
CA ARG A 252 -11.53 9.25 -11.05
C ARG A 252 -11.86 10.55 -10.30
N GLY A 253 -10.85 11.13 -9.66
CA GLY A 253 -11.03 12.34 -8.87
C GLY A 253 -11.10 13.61 -9.71
N VAL A 254 -11.69 14.66 -9.14
CA VAL A 254 -11.76 16.01 -9.72
C VAL A 254 -10.93 16.99 -8.88
N ILE A 255 -10.52 18.10 -9.51
CA ILE A 255 -9.87 19.24 -8.82
C ILE A 255 -10.82 20.44 -8.92
N PHE A 256 -10.91 21.24 -7.85
CA PHE A 256 -11.75 22.45 -7.77
C PHE A 256 -13.24 22.22 -8.10
N GLY A 257 -13.72 20.98 -7.97
CA GLY A 257 -15.09 20.64 -8.37
C GLY A 257 -15.33 20.55 -9.87
N ILE A 258 -14.28 20.65 -10.71
CA ILE A 258 -14.41 20.68 -12.17
C ILE A 258 -14.32 19.26 -12.73
N PRO A 259 -15.40 18.69 -13.29
CA PRO A 259 -15.45 17.32 -13.80
C PRO A 259 -14.91 17.23 -15.24
N TYR A 260 -13.71 17.77 -15.47
CA TYR A 260 -13.02 17.73 -16.75
C TYR A 260 -11.88 16.73 -16.72
N PHE A 261 -11.81 15.91 -17.78
CA PHE A 261 -10.74 14.96 -18.06
C PHE A 261 -10.31 15.17 -19.51
N TYR A 262 -9.03 15.47 -19.73
CA TYR A 262 -8.55 15.72 -21.10
C TYR A 262 -8.34 14.42 -21.89
N GLU A 263 -8.31 13.27 -21.19
CA GLU A 263 -8.29 11.93 -21.77
C GLU A 263 -9.10 10.99 -20.90
N GLY A 264 -9.89 10.10 -21.53
CA GLY A 264 -10.82 9.21 -20.86
C GLY A 264 -12.02 9.96 -20.23
N GLY A 265 -12.61 9.38 -19.20
CA GLY A 265 -13.81 9.90 -18.53
C GLY A 265 -13.71 9.85 -16.99
N PRO A 266 -14.85 10.09 -16.30
CA PRO A 266 -14.89 10.11 -14.84
C PRO A 266 -14.70 8.71 -14.21
N ASN A 267 -14.79 7.65 -14.99
CA ASN A 267 -14.64 6.28 -14.50
C ASN A 267 -13.37 5.64 -15.04
N TRP A 268 -12.79 4.75 -14.23
CA TRP A 268 -11.68 3.91 -14.64
C TRP A 268 -12.11 2.95 -15.75
N ASP A 269 -11.31 2.89 -16.80
CA ASP A 269 -11.54 1.94 -17.89
C ASP A 269 -11.25 0.52 -17.40
N LYS A 270 -12.27 -0.35 -17.47
CA LYS A 270 -12.18 -1.74 -17.00
C LYS A 270 -11.23 -2.61 -17.82
N THR A 271 -10.87 -2.18 -19.04
CA THR A 271 -9.91 -2.87 -19.89
C THR A 271 -8.46 -2.62 -19.46
N ILE A 272 -8.23 -1.58 -18.64
CA ILE A 272 -6.90 -1.22 -18.12
C ILE A 272 -6.69 -1.92 -16.77
N PRO A 273 -5.57 -2.62 -16.55
CA PRO A 273 -5.25 -3.23 -15.28
C PRO A 273 -5.22 -2.20 -14.16
N ARG A 274 -5.54 -2.61 -12.93
CA ARG A 274 -5.57 -1.68 -11.78
C ARG A 274 -4.20 -1.36 -11.20
N THR A 275 -3.21 -2.23 -11.44
CA THR A 275 -1.84 -2.14 -10.91
C THR A 275 -0.82 -2.40 -12.00
N GLY A 276 0.43 -2.02 -11.73
CA GLY A 276 1.57 -2.17 -12.64
C GLY A 276 1.72 -1.02 -13.63
N LYS A 277 2.78 -1.03 -14.41
CA LYS A 277 3.09 0.04 -15.39
C LYS A 277 1.94 0.32 -16.35
N ALA A 278 1.23 -0.72 -16.80
CA ALA A 278 0.11 -0.56 -17.72
C ALA A 278 -1.08 0.22 -17.11
N ALA A 279 -1.20 0.24 -15.77
CA ALA A 279 -2.24 1.00 -15.08
C ALA A 279 -2.07 2.51 -15.21
N GLU A 280 -0.87 3.00 -15.53
CA GLU A 280 -0.62 4.43 -15.74
C GLU A 280 -1.50 5.02 -16.83
N LYS A 281 -1.77 4.27 -17.91
CA LYS A 281 -2.69 4.68 -18.99
C LYS A 281 -4.06 5.10 -18.47
N GLY A 282 -4.57 4.45 -17.44
CA GLY A 282 -5.85 4.81 -16.82
C GLY A 282 -5.78 6.09 -15.95
N CYS A 283 -4.59 6.56 -15.59
CA CYS A 283 -4.39 7.80 -14.86
C CYS A 283 -4.28 9.02 -15.80
N ILE A 284 -3.81 8.83 -17.04
CA ILE A 284 -3.65 9.91 -18.01
C ILE A 284 -5.00 10.62 -18.22
N GLY A 285 -4.98 11.94 -18.29
CA GLY A 285 -6.20 12.76 -18.38
C GLY A 285 -6.89 13.08 -17.06
N CYS A 286 -6.53 12.36 -15.96
CA CYS A 286 -7.02 12.69 -14.64
C CYS A 286 -6.35 13.96 -14.11
N PRO A 287 -7.10 14.92 -13.53
CA PRO A 287 -6.52 16.15 -13.00
C PRO A 287 -5.46 15.92 -11.90
N TRP A 288 -5.54 14.82 -11.15
CA TRP A 288 -4.57 14.48 -10.09
C TRP A 288 -3.32 13.75 -10.60
N TYR A 289 -3.31 13.31 -11.87
CA TYR A 289 -2.13 12.66 -12.45
C TYR A 289 -1.06 13.70 -12.79
N ASP A 290 -1.39 14.67 -13.66
CA ASP A 290 -0.53 15.77 -14.07
C ASP A 290 -1.35 17.06 -14.02
N ILE A 291 -1.23 17.80 -12.92
CA ILE A 291 -2.07 18.96 -12.62
C ILE A 291 -1.76 20.11 -13.57
N GLU A 292 -0.49 20.29 -13.94
CA GLU A 292 -0.07 21.36 -14.85
C GLU A 292 -0.63 21.13 -16.25
N LYS A 293 -0.41 19.96 -16.82
CA LYS A 293 -0.97 19.57 -18.13
C LYS A 293 -2.50 19.63 -18.13
N TRP A 294 -3.15 19.20 -17.06
CA TRP A 294 -4.60 19.30 -16.96
C TRP A 294 -5.10 20.75 -17.03
N ARG A 295 -4.41 21.70 -16.38
CA ARG A 295 -4.74 23.14 -16.48
C ARG A 295 -4.58 23.66 -17.88
N GLU A 296 -3.46 23.36 -18.53
CA GLU A 296 -3.22 23.75 -19.93
C GLU A 296 -4.34 23.27 -20.86
N MET A 297 -4.72 22.00 -20.73
CA MET A 297 -5.78 21.41 -21.55
C MET A 297 -7.16 22.00 -21.23
N LEU A 298 -7.43 22.33 -19.98
CA LEU A 298 -8.68 23.01 -19.59
C LEU A 298 -8.75 24.43 -20.17
N ILE A 299 -7.66 25.20 -20.04
CA ILE A 299 -7.58 26.56 -20.62
C ILE A 299 -7.79 26.52 -22.14
N LYS A 300 -7.11 25.61 -22.83
CA LYS A 300 -7.27 25.41 -24.26
C LYS A 300 -8.72 25.11 -24.60
N LYS A 301 -9.37 24.20 -23.94
CA LYS A 301 -10.79 23.85 -24.16
C LYS A 301 -11.72 25.04 -23.96
N ILE A 302 -11.49 25.85 -22.92
CA ILE A 302 -12.30 27.05 -22.65
C ILE A 302 -12.10 28.09 -23.77
N SER A 303 -10.86 28.27 -24.27
CA SER A 303 -10.54 29.20 -25.34
C SER A 303 -11.16 28.80 -26.66
N GLU A 304 -11.24 27.50 -26.95
CA GLU A 304 -11.86 26.95 -28.18
C GLU A 304 -13.41 26.99 -28.13
N SER A 305 -13.99 27.18 -26.94
CA SER A 305 -15.44 27.23 -26.73
C SER A 305 -16.00 28.68 -26.76
N ARG A 306 -15.14 29.67 -26.92
CA ARG A 306 -15.45 31.10 -27.11
C ARG A 306 -15.39 31.47 -28.56
#